data_0a96fe8aafc272b65d1c0ceda98860f4
#
_entry.id   0a96fe8aafc272b65d1c0ceda98860f4
#
_cell.length_a   1.000
_cell.length_b   1.000
_cell.length_c   1.000
_cell.angle_alpha   90.00
_cell.angle_beta   90.00
_cell.angle_gamma   90.00
#
_symmetry.space_group_name_H-M   'P 1'
#
loop_
_entity.id
_entity.type
_entity.pdbx_description
1 polymer ?
#
loop_
_entity_poly.entity_id
_entity_poly.type
_entity_poly.pdbx_seq_one_letter_code
_entity_poly.pdbx_strand_id
1 'polypeptide(L)'
;MDLATIANVATALTLIAGVAFGLVEAQRSRRGRQERAAFAAVQAILTPEWMKSMIIVHNIPDGSTASAIEAEVRILDAVQAVGVILEGLGYSVYARIVPLQIVADLMGGTVRLAWAPIKFIGIGSRNSCVP
;
A
#
# COMPACT_ATOMS: atom_id res chain seq x y z
N MET A 1 -14.55 -52.96 -24.05
CA MET A 1 -14.90 -51.83 -23.14
C MET A 1 -16.37 -51.58 -23.31
N ASP A 2 -17.13 -51.67 -22.21
CA ASP A 2 -18.58 -51.47 -22.27
C ASP A 2 -18.90 -49.97 -22.39
N LEU A 3 -19.93 -49.65 -23.15
CA LEU A 3 -20.39 -48.27 -23.38
C LEU A 3 -20.63 -47.52 -22.06
N ALA A 4 -21.08 -48.23 -21.04
CA ALA A 4 -21.27 -47.70 -19.68
C ALA A 4 -19.96 -47.26 -19.03
N THR A 5 -18.86 -47.96 -19.21
CA THR A 5 -17.54 -47.62 -18.69
C THR A 5 -17.02 -46.36 -19.37
N ILE A 6 -17.19 -46.21 -20.68
CA ILE A 6 -16.80 -44.99 -21.41
C ILE A 6 -17.60 -43.77 -20.92
N ALA A 7 -18.91 -43.92 -20.74
CA ALA A 7 -19.78 -42.87 -20.26
C ALA A 7 -19.37 -42.41 -18.83
N ASN A 8 -19.08 -43.35 -17.94
CA ASN A 8 -18.66 -43.02 -16.56
C ASN A 8 -17.30 -42.29 -16.53
N VAL A 9 -16.33 -42.73 -17.37
CA VAL A 9 -15.03 -42.05 -17.47
C VAL A 9 -15.20 -40.64 -18.02
N ALA A 10 -16.00 -40.47 -19.07
CA ALA A 10 -16.27 -39.16 -19.66
C ALA A 10 -16.93 -38.20 -18.60
N THR A 11 -17.89 -38.72 -17.85
CA THR A 11 -18.55 -37.95 -16.78
C THR A 11 -17.55 -37.55 -15.68
N ALA A 12 -16.70 -38.49 -15.24
CA ALA A 12 -15.68 -38.18 -14.21
C ALA A 12 -14.67 -37.13 -14.70
N LEU A 13 -14.21 -37.20 -15.92
CA LEU A 13 -13.31 -36.23 -16.53
C LEU A 13 -13.96 -34.85 -16.64
N THR A 14 -15.23 -34.77 -17.00
CA THR A 14 -15.98 -33.52 -17.09
C THR A 14 -16.12 -32.88 -15.74
N LEU A 15 -16.41 -33.63 -14.66
CA LEU A 15 -16.49 -33.16 -13.30
C LEU A 15 -15.15 -32.61 -12.80
N ILE A 16 -14.05 -33.36 -13.04
CA ILE A 16 -12.70 -32.93 -12.65
C ILE A 16 -12.34 -31.62 -13.36
N ALA A 17 -12.57 -31.56 -14.68
CA ALA A 17 -12.30 -30.35 -15.47
C ALA A 17 -13.13 -29.16 -14.97
N GLY A 18 -14.42 -29.37 -14.67
CA GLY A 18 -15.31 -28.34 -14.14
C GLY A 18 -14.85 -27.79 -12.79
N VAL A 19 -14.44 -28.66 -11.88
CA VAL A 19 -13.89 -28.25 -10.56
C VAL A 19 -12.57 -27.50 -10.75
N ALA A 20 -11.65 -28.00 -11.57
CA ALA A 20 -10.38 -27.33 -11.82
C ALA A 20 -10.58 -25.93 -12.44
N PHE A 21 -11.48 -25.83 -13.42
CA PHE A 21 -11.82 -24.54 -14.04
C PHE A 21 -12.45 -23.57 -13.04
N GLY A 22 -13.38 -24.04 -12.21
CA GLY A 22 -14.02 -23.26 -11.16
C GLY A 22 -13.02 -22.72 -10.13
N LEU A 23 -12.02 -23.51 -9.74
CA LEU A 23 -10.96 -23.09 -8.82
C LEU A 23 -10.05 -22.01 -9.44
N VAL A 24 -9.66 -22.19 -10.71
CA VAL A 24 -8.85 -21.20 -11.43
C VAL A 24 -9.60 -19.87 -11.56
N GLU A 25 -10.88 -19.94 -11.94
CA GLU A 25 -11.71 -18.74 -12.07
C GLU A 25 -11.94 -18.04 -10.75
N ALA A 26 -12.17 -18.78 -9.65
CA ALA A 26 -12.29 -18.23 -8.31
C ALA A 26 -11.00 -17.52 -7.85
N GLN A 27 -9.83 -18.09 -8.17
CA GLN A 27 -8.54 -17.47 -7.88
C GLN A 27 -8.33 -16.19 -8.69
N ARG A 28 -8.63 -16.20 -9.99
CA ARG A 28 -8.58 -15.02 -10.86
C ARG A 28 -9.49 -13.91 -10.35
N SER A 29 -10.72 -14.23 -10.00
CA SER A 29 -11.70 -13.27 -9.48
C SER A 29 -11.26 -12.65 -8.15
N ARG A 30 -10.63 -13.44 -7.26
CA ARG A 30 -10.08 -12.94 -6.00
C ARG A 30 -8.93 -11.96 -6.24
N ARG A 31 -7.98 -12.28 -7.12
CA ARG A 31 -6.86 -11.39 -7.48
C ARG A 31 -7.36 -10.08 -8.07
N GLY A 32 -8.27 -10.13 -9.04
CA GLY A 32 -8.82 -8.91 -9.65
C GLY A 32 -9.57 -8.01 -8.67
N ARG A 33 -10.25 -8.58 -7.65
CA ARG A 33 -10.88 -7.80 -6.58
C ARG A 33 -9.84 -7.15 -5.67
N GLN A 34 -8.77 -7.84 -5.30
CA GLN A 34 -7.69 -7.30 -4.48
C GLN A 34 -6.96 -6.15 -5.19
N GLU A 35 -6.66 -6.31 -6.48
CA GLU A 35 -6.02 -5.26 -7.29
C GLU A 35 -6.89 -4.00 -7.39
N ARG A 36 -8.19 -4.16 -7.63
CA ARG A 36 -9.14 -3.02 -7.68
C ARG A 36 -9.27 -2.33 -6.32
N ALA A 37 -9.36 -3.09 -5.23
CA ALA A 37 -9.42 -2.54 -3.88
C ALA A 37 -8.14 -1.79 -3.52
N ALA A 38 -6.97 -2.33 -3.87
CA ALA A 38 -5.69 -1.70 -3.66
C ALA A 38 -5.53 -0.41 -4.47
N PHE A 39 -5.94 -0.43 -5.75
CA PHE A 39 -5.91 0.75 -6.60
C PHE A 39 -6.86 1.84 -6.07
N ALA A 40 -8.08 1.48 -5.66
CA ALA A 40 -9.01 2.41 -5.05
C ALA A 40 -8.47 3.02 -3.74
N ALA A 41 -7.81 2.22 -2.90
CA ALA A 41 -7.18 2.70 -1.68
C ALA A 41 -6.06 3.72 -1.96
N VAL A 42 -5.20 3.45 -2.96
CA VAL A 42 -4.16 4.40 -3.37
C VAL A 42 -4.75 5.67 -3.97
N GLN A 43 -5.78 5.56 -4.82
CA GLN A 43 -6.45 6.73 -5.37
C GLN A 43 -7.12 7.60 -4.30
N ALA A 44 -7.69 7.00 -3.26
CA ALA A 44 -8.28 7.73 -2.14
C ALA A 44 -7.25 8.57 -1.36
N ILE A 45 -5.98 8.19 -1.40
CA ILE A 45 -4.87 8.91 -0.76
C ILE A 45 -4.40 10.09 -1.63
N LEU A 46 -4.45 9.97 -2.96
CA LEU A 46 -3.96 10.98 -3.91
C LEU A 46 -4.93 12.16 -4.03
N THR A 47 -5.21 12.83 -2.92
CA THR A 47 -6.03 14.05 -2.89
C THR A 47 -5.20 15.30 -3.21
N PRO A 48 -5.84 16.41 -3.62
CA PRO A 48 -5.15 17.68 -3.79
C PRO A 48 -4.42 18.16 -2.53
N GLU A 49 -4.99 17.89 -1.34
CA GLU A 49 -4.42 18.21 -0.04
C GLU A 49 -3.15 17.41 0.22
N TRP A 50 -3.17 16.11 -0.10
CA TRP A 50 -1.98 15.26 -0.07
C TRP A 50 -0.87 15.80 -0.94
N MET A 51 -1.19 16.17 -2.19
CA MET A 51 -0.21 16.72 -3.13
C MET A 51 0.41 18.03 -2.63
N LYS A 52 -0.40 18.92 -2.03
CA LYS A 52 0.11 20.15 -1.41
C LYS A 52 1.05 19.85 -0.24
N SER A 53 0.67 18.93 0.65
CA SER A 53 1.50 18.53 1.79
C SER A 53 2.81 17.90 1.32
N MET A 54 2.78 17.05 0.29
CA MET A 54 3.98 16.45 -0.31
C MET A 54 4.93 17.48 -0.91
N ILE A 55 4.42 18.52 -1.58
CA ILE A 55 5.24 19.62 -2.10
C ILE A 55 5.94 20.35 -0.95
N ILE A 56 5.24 20.63 0.14
CA ILE A 56 5.82 21.28 1.32
C ILE A 56 6.93 20.40 1.92
N VAL A 57 6.65 19.12 2.15
CA VAL A 57 7.61 18.16 2.71
C VAL A 57 8.84 18.01 1.81
N HIS A 58 8.66 17.96 0.50
CA HIS A 58 9.76 17.83 -0.44
C HIS A 58 10.68 19.09 -0.46
N ASN A 59 10.13 20.25 -0.17
CA ASN A 59 10.88 21.51 -0.13
C ASN A 59 11.54 21.78 1.23
N ILE A 60 11.46 20.88 2.19
CA ILE A 60 12.18 21.00 3.46
C ILE A 60 13.70 20.90 3.16
N PRO A 61 14.51 21.88 3.54
CA PRO A 61 15.95 21.85 3.32
C PRO A 61 16.60 20.65 4.00
N ASP A 62 17.57 20.01 3.31
CA ASP A 62 18.35 18.91 3.88
C ASP A 62 19.08 19.38 5.15
N GLY A 63 19.01 18.55 6.20
CA GLY A 63 19.61 18.86 7.50
C GLY A 63 18.78 19.76 8.40
N SER A 64 17.52 20.07 8.05
CA SER A 64 16.59 20.79 8.95
C SER A 64 16.43 20.03 10.26
N THR A 65 16.52 20.76 11.37
CA THR A 65 16.32 20.19 12.71
C THR A 65 14.83 20.00 13.01
N ALA A 66 14.49 19.08 13.92
CA ALA A 66 13.12 18.89 14.37
C ALA A 66 12.52 20.19 14.93
N SER A 67 13.29 20.94 15.72
CA SER A 67 12.86 22.22 16.27
C SER A 67 12.58 23.30 15.23
N ALA A 68 13.33 23.32 14.11
CA ALA A 68 13.07 24.24 13.02
C ALA A 68 11.77 23.91 12.28
N ILE A 69 11.44 22.62 12.16
CA ILE A 69 10.20 22.15 11.56
C ILE A 69 9.00 22.43 12.49
N GLU A 70 9.16 22.18 13.78
CA GLU A 70 8.14 22.45 14.79
C GLU A 70 7.82 23.93 14.94
N ALA A 71 8.79 24.81 14.67
CA ALA A 71 8.60 26.26 14.73
C ALA A 71 7.71 26.80 13.59
N GLU A 72 7.61 26.08 12.47
CA GLU A 72 6.78 26.49 11.33
C GLU A 72 5.52 25.61 11.23
N VAL A 73 4.40 26.09 11.75
CA VAL A 73 3.13 25.38 11.83
C VAL A 73 2.73 24.75 10.49
N ARG A 74 2.92 25.46 9.37
CA ARG A 74 2.56 24.99 8.04
C ARG A 74 3.39 23.75 7.61
N ILE A 75 4.67 23.71 7.98
CA ILE A 75 5.55 22.57 7.70
C ILE A 75 5.16 21.41 8.60
N LEU A 76 4.92 21.68 9.89
CA LEU A 76 4.52 20.69 10.86
C LEU A 76 3.21 20.00 10.45
N ASP A 77 2.20 20.77 10.08
CA ASP A 77 0.90 20.24 9.60
C ASP A 77 1.08 19.37 8.36
N ALA A 78 1.92 19.78 7.41
CA ALA A 78 2.18 19.00 6.21
C ALA A 78 2.91 17.68 6.52
N VAL A 79 3.90 17.70 7.41
CA VAL A 79 4.64 16.50 7.85
C VAL A 79 3.71 15.53 8.57
N GLN A 80 2.85 16.04 9.47
CA GLN A 80 1.87 15.22 10.18
C GLN A 80 0.86 14.59 9.21
N ALA A 81 0.32 15.38 8.27
CA ALA A 81 -0.63 14.87 7.28
C ALA A 81 -0.02 13.76 6.42
N VAL A 82 1.22 13.94 5.95
CA VAL A 82 1.95 12.92 5.19
C VAL A 82 2.24 11.70 6.06
N GLY A 83 2.66 11.90 7.31
CA GLY A 83 2.98 10.83 8.25
C GLY A 83 1.78 9.92 8.53
N VAL A 84 0.62 10.50 8.88
CA VAL A 84 -0.63 9.76 9.17
C VAL A 84 -1.07 8.92 7.97
N ILE A 85 -0.97 9.46 6.76
CA ILE A 85 -1.35 8.74 5.53
C ILE A 85 -0.39 7.58 5.25
N LEU A 86 0.92 7.80 5.41
CA LEU A 86 1.91 6.73 5.22
C LEU A 86 1.78 5.64 6.29
N GLU A 87 1.46 6.00 7.53
CA GLU A 87 1.18 5.06 8.61
C GLU A 87 -0.06 4.22 8.30
N GLY A 88 -1.17 4.84 7.87
CA GLY A 88 -2.38 4.15 7.44
C GLY A 88 -2.15 3.21 6.26
N LEU A 89 -1.33 3.63 5.29
CA LEU A 89 -0.93 2.77 4.17
C LEU A 89 -0.07 1.60 4.65
N GLY A 90 0.90 1.85 5.53
CA GLY A 90 1.74 0.82 6.13
C GLY A 90 0.91 -0.20 6.91
N TYR A 91 -0.08 0.26 7.69
CA TYR A 91 -1.02 -0.62 8.38
C TYR A 91 -1.84 -1.47 7.40
N SER A 92 -2.33 -0.88 6.31
CA SER A 92 -3.10 -1.60 5.28
C SER A 92 -2.29 -2.73 4.63
N VAL A 93 -0.99 -2.52 4.41
CA VAL A 93 -0.06 -3.54 3.94
C VAL A 93 0.19 -4.61 5.01
N TYR A 94 0.43 -4.19 6.25
CA TYR A 94 0.64 -5.11 7.38
C TYR A 94 -0.59 -6.00 7.62
N ALA A 95 -1.78 -5.43 7.59
CA ALA A 95 -3.05 -6.16 7.70
C ALA A 95 -3.41 -6.99 6.46
N ARG A 96 -2.53 -7.02 5.44
CA ARG A 96 -2.74 -7.74 4.17
C ARG A 96 -4.01 -7.32 3.41
N ILE A 97 -4.51 -6.13 3.65
CA ILE A 97 -5.63 -5.53 2.91
C ILE A 97 -5.15 -5.13 1.51
N VAL A 98 -3.96 -4.53 1.44
CA VAL A 98 -3.33 -4.10 0.19
C VAL A 98 -2.02 -4.87 0.00
N PRO A 99 -1.79 -5.51 -1.16
CA PRO A 99 -0.51 -6.17 -1.48
C PRO A 99 0.64 -5.14 -1.53
N LEU A 100 1.75 -5.44 -0.83
CA LEU A 100 2.94 -4.58 -0.82
C LEU A 100 3.44 -4.23 -2.23
N GLN A 101 3.39 -5.21 -3.15
CA GLN A 101 3.83 -5.02 -4.52
C GLN A 101 3.09 -3.87 -5.21
N ILE A 102 1.78 -3.78 -5.04
CA ILE A 102 0.98 -2.71 -5.66
C ILE A 102 1.35 -1.34 -5.08
N VAL A 103 1.56 -1.26 -3.77
CA VAL A 103 2.03 -0.02 -3.13
C VAL A 103 3.41 0.37 -3.61
N ALA A 104 4.32 -0.59 -3.73
CA ALA A 104 5.68 -0.36 -4.23
C ALA A 104 5.68 0.14 -5.68
N ASP A 105 4.85 -0.45 -6.54
CA ASP A 105 4.76 -0.10 -7.96
C ASP A 105 4.10 1.29 -8.17
N LEU A 106 3.06 1.61 -7.39
CA LEU A 106 2.30 2.86 -7.55
C LEU A 106 2.89 4.04 -6.76
N MET A 107 3.42 3.80 -5.57
CA MET A 107 3.83 4.86 -4.64
C MET A 107 5.28 4.74 -4.18
N GLY A 108 6.07 3.76 -4.63
CA GLY A 108 7.43 3.54 -4.15
C GLY A 108 8.34 4.75 -4.30
N GLY A 109 8.22 5.49 -5.39
CA GLY A 109 8.92 6.75 -5.62
C GLY A 109 8.51 7.84 -4.63
N THR A 110 7.21 8.03 -4.45
CA THR A 110 6.64 9.04 -3.54
C THR A 110 6.98 8.75 -2.08
N VAL A 111 6.87 7.49 -1.66
CA VAL A 111 7.23 7.06 -0.29
C VAL A 111 8.72 7.30 -0.04
N ARG A 112 9.60 6.98 -0.99
CA ARG A 112 11.05 7.21 -0.87
C ARG A 112 11.37 8.69 -0.74
N LEU A 113 10.74 9.55 -1.54
CA LEU A 113 10.93 11.01 -1.49
C LEU A 113 10.42 11.61 -0.17
N ALA A 114 9.26 11.17 0.33
CA ALA A 114 8.72 11.63 1.61
C ALA A 114 9.55 11.16 2.81
N TRP A 115 10.10 9.92 2.74
CA TRP A 115 10.84 9.34 3.85
C TRP A 115 12.21 9.99 4.08
N ALA A 116 12.85 10.48 3.03
CA ALA A 116 14.19 11.07 3.13
C ALA A 116 14.26 12.23 4.15
N PRO A 117 13.41 13.27 4.11
CA PRO A 117 13.40 14.33 5.12
C PRO A 117 12.84 13.88 6.47
N ILE A 118 11.80 13.02 6.49
CA ILE A 118 11.07 12.64 7.72
C ILE A 118 11.92 11.77 8.66
N LYS A 119 12.77 10.89 8.14
CA LYS A 119 13.60 9.99 8.97
C LYS A 119 14.51 10.74 9.95
N PHE A 120 14.98 11.94 9.58
CA PHE A 120 15.85 12.74 10.45
C PHE A 120 15.10 13.34 11.63
N ILE A 121 13.81 13.63 11.50
CA ILE A 121 12.96 14.18 12.56
C ILE A 121 12.77 13.14 13.68
N GLY A 122 12.53 11.88 13.35
CA GLY A 122 12.29 10.80 14.32
C GLY A 122 13.53 10.38 15.12
N ILE A 123 14.74 10.61 14.62
CA ILE A 123 15.98 10.27 15.30
C ILE A 123 16.37 11.37 16.32
N GLY A 124 16.12 12.63 16.00
CA GLY A 124 16.40 13.76 16.89
C GLY A 124 15.57 13.74 18.18
N SER A 125 14.30 13.33 18.10
CA SER A 125 13.37 13.28 19.26
C SER A 125 13.75 12.18 20.29
N ARG A 126 14.45 11.12 19.88
CA ARG A 126 14.83 10.04 20.80
C ARG A 126 16.05 10.36 21.69
N ASN A 127 16.88 11.32 21.31
CA ASN A 127 18.07 11.71 22.06
C ASN A 127 17.81 12.82 23.11
N SER A 128 16.59 13.39 23.15
CA SER A 128 16.26 14.45 24.11
C SER A 128 15.64 13.94 25.41
N CYS A 129 15.46 12.64 25.58
CA CYS A 129 14.93 12.01 26.80
C CYS A 129 16.00 11.15 27.51
N VAL A 130 17.16 11.75 27.82
CA VAL A 130 18.08 11.19 28.86
C VAL A 130 18.24 12.25 29.93
N PRO A 131 17.74 12.02 31.16
CA PRO A 131 18.00 12.87 32.29
C PRO A 131 19.45 12.81 32.75
#